data_600156a57c8c7294452e9273ea750957
#
_entry.id   600156a57c8c7294452e9273ea750957
#
_cell.length_a   1.000
_cell.length_b   1.000
_cell.length_c   1.000
_cell.angle_alpha   90.00
_cell.angle_beta   90.00
_cell.angle_gamma   90.00
#
_symmetry.space_group_name_H-M   'P 1'
#
loop_
_entity.id
_entity.type
_entity.pdbx_description
1 polymer ?
#
loop_
_entity_poly.entity_id
_entity_poly.type
_entity_poly.pdbx_seq_one_letter_code
_entity_poly.pdbx_strand_id
1 'polypeptide(L)'
;MKKGWIIALCVLLLLGAGAGYGYYRLHGAAQEAEQTQQALYEQYQAMLQNAEQTTLTVTENGETAGTYTLSQLGLLEATEQAIAAGFTADERLDPAVFAQKSMADKLQWRSQAHTQPGPVRVDTVRYTDEAVVSDLEALSRHPAQDAYMTFADEKFCVVDEVPGNELQLEPVRAALREAVSGLTVSTDGAQNADFELTSVPDCYAAPEITAENTSFDFDELLRQMLKDLNYTIDLNLEGQSEQEKIVTLKDKELSELLSVDKDGSVKVDEKKLDALLAGWKAIADVSNTPFILDTYVDGPKPMNFLKVDYQLDTDALSQQLQQALQKLESKDLRAQLLLYKNGEPYAPLTDVYVEVDIDNQRLTVYKNGEVVTSTDIVTGNLNGFQTITGLYYAYNKETDQWMQGEDYLVFSKYWIGIEGAYGLHDASWRTHFGKDFYVNGGSHGCVNIPVDAMPEIFDTVEVGDAIILFGKNKWFEPDPETTRILQS
;
A
#
# COMPACT_ATOMS: atom_id res chain seq x y z
N MET A 1 -51.97 -31.28 118.66
CA MET A 1 -50.76 -30.60 118.13
C MET A 1 -50.07 -31.28 116.95
N LYS A 2 -50.42 -32.46 116.45
CA LYS A 2 -49.72 -33.18 115.35
C LYS A 2 -50.28 -32.89 113.94
N LYS A 3 -51.49 -32.33 113.73
CA LYS A 3 -52.01 -32.02 112.36
C LYS A 3 -51.48 -30.70 111.75
N GLY A 4 -51.13 -29.68 112.58
CA GLY A 4 -50.60 -28.39 112.06
C GLY A 4 -49.24 -28.49 111.45
N TRP A 5 -48.39 -29.31 111.95
CA TRP A 5 -46.99 -29.49 111.45
C TRP A 5 -46.95 -30.21 110.09
N ILE A 6 -47.89 -31.17 109.86
CA ILE A 6 -47.97 -31.88 108.58
C ILE A 6 -48.44 -30.92 107.49
N ILE A 7 -49.40 -30.02 107.76
CA ILE A 7 -49.87 -29.03 106.78
C ILE A 7 -48.75 -27.99 106.45
N ALA A 8 -48.04 -27.53 107.51
CA ALA A 8 -46.91 -26.60 107.27
C ALA A 8 -45.80 -27.23 106.48
N LEU A 9 -45.48 -28.54 106.71
CA LEU A 9 -44.43 -29.28 105.91
C LEU A 9 -44.87 -29.50 104.46
N CYS A 10 -46.16 -29.85 104.23
CA CYS A 10 -46.70 -30.00 102.90
C CYS A 10 -46.74 -28.66 102.13
N VAL A 11 -47.03 -27.54 102.75
CA VAL A 11 -47.00 -26.21 102.16
C VAL A 11 -45.54 -25.80 101.82
N LEU A 12 -44.60 -26.08 102.70
CA LEU A 12 -43.17 -25.86 102.47
C LEU A 12 -42.63 -26.72 101.34
N LEU A 13 -43.02 -28.00 101.25
CA LEU A 13 -42.68 -28.90 100.18
C LEU A 13 -43.32 -28.47 98.82
N LEU A 14 -44.59 -28.01 98.87
CA LEU A 14 -45.23 -27.49 97.65
C LEU A 14 -44.62 -26.16 97.23
N LEU A 15 -44.30 -25.27 98.19
CA LEU A 15 -43.56 -24.05 97.88
C LEU A 15 -42.10 -24.34 97.39
N GLY A 16 -41.44 -25.35 98.01
CA GLY A 16 -40.10 -25.78 97.55
C GLY A 16 -40.16 -26.48 96.19
N ALA A 17 -41.14 -27.35 95.94
CA ALA A 17 -41.35 -27.97 94.63
C ALA A 17 -41.74 -26.93 93.57
N GLY A 18 -42.58 -25.94 93.90
CA GLY A 18 -42.93 -24.82 93.01
C GLY A 18 -41.74 -23.94 92.72
N ALA A 19 -40.93 -23.64 93.74
CA ALA A 19 -39.69 -22.87 93.56
C ALA A 19 -38.66 -23.66 92.74
N GLY A 20 -38.49 -24.96 92.97
CA GLY A 20 -37.63 -25.83 92.21
C GLY A 20 -38.03 -25.98 90.73
N TYR A 21 -39.33 -26.12 90.47
CA TYR A 21 -39.89 -26.17 89.13
C TYR A 21 -39.79 -24.82 88.44
N GLY A 22 -40.00 -23.70 89.14
CA GLY A 22 -39.77 -22.36 88.60
C GLY A 22 -38.30 -22.12 88.23
N TYR A 23 -37.33 -22.50 89.10
CA TYR A 23 -35.93 -22.43 88.86
C TYR A 23 -35.48 -23.29 87.65
N TYR A 24 -35.98 -24.52 87.54
CA TYR A 24 -35.71 -25.41 86.39
C TYR A 24 -36.20 -24.82 85.07
N ARG A 25 -37.41 -24.24 85.03
CA ARG A 25 -37.96 -23.56 83.85
C ARG A 25 -37.16 -22.31 83.45
N LEU A 26 -36.70 -21.53 84.41
CA LEU A 26 -35.89 -20.34 84.17
C LEU A 26 -34.47 -20.72 83.63
N HIS A 27 -33.92 -21.83 84.19
CA HIS A 27 -32.67 -22.36 83.70
C HIS A 27 -32.75 -22.88 82.26
N GLY A 28 -33.83 -23.63 81.96
CA GLY A 28 -34.10 -24.09 80.61
C GLY A 28 -34.24 -22.93 79.59
N ALA A 29 -35.00 -21.88 80.02
CA ALA A 29 -35.16 -20.69 79.18
C ALA A 29 -33.88 -19.88 78.98
N ALA A 30 -32.94 -19.87 79.94
CA ALA A 30 -31.64 -19.25 79.79
C ALA A 30 -30.76 -20.07 78.88
N GLN A 31 -30.79 -21.40 78.88
CA GLN A 31 -30.09 -22.27 77.94
C GLN A 31 -30.63 -22.11 76.50
N GLU A 32 -31.94 -21.99 76.31
CA GLU A 32 -32.56 -21.69 75.03
C GLU A 32 -32.08 -20.31 74.48
N ALA A 33 -31.92 -19.30 75.37
CA ALA A 33 -31.40 -18.01 75.05
C ALA A 33 -29.90 -18.12 74.49
N GLU A 34 -29.07 -18.90 75.17
CA GLU A 34 -27.71 -19.18 74.78
C GLU A 34 -27.64 -19.86 73.38
N GLN A 35 -28.47 -20.88 73.17
CA GLN A 35 -28.54 -21.58 71.89
C GLN A 35 -29.02 -20.67 70.77
N THR A 36 -30.01 -19.84 70.98
CA THR A 36 -30.54 -18.88 70.02
C THR A 36 -29.51 -17.84 69.69
N GLN A 37 -28.78 -17.30 70.70
CA GLN A 37 -27.71 -16.31 70.51
C GLN A 37 -26.55 -16.93 69.77
N GLN A 38 -26.14 -18.13 70.05
CA GLN A 38 -25.09 -18.86 69.34
C GLN A 38 -25.48 -19.03 67.89
N ALA A 39 -26.68 -19.43 67.55
CA ALA A 39 -27.15 -19.57 66.19
C ALA A 39 -27.11 -18.22 65.41
N LEU A 40 -27.48 -17.11 66.04
CA LEU A 40 -27.39 -15.77 65.42
C LEU A 40 -25.97 -15.29 65.26
N TYR A 41 -25.06 -15.60 66.19
CA TYR A 41 -23.66 -15.32 66.09
C TYR A 41 -23.04 -16.12 64.94
N GLU A 42 -23.38 -17.41 64.79
CA GLU A 42 -22.92 -18.22 63.65
C GLU A 42 -23.40 -17.66 62.32
N GLN A 43 -24.64 -17.17 62.23
CA GLN A 43 -25.15 -16.50 61.05
C GLN A 43 -24.39 -15.18 60.75
N TYR A 44 -24.10 -14.37 61.78
CA TYR A 44 -23.29 -13.16 61.65
C TYR A 44 -21.90 -13.47 61.10
N GLN A 45 -21.22 -14.47 61.67
CA GLN A 45 -19.89 -14.91 61.22
C GLN A 45 -19.92 -15.46 59.77
N ALA A 46 -20.96 -16.25 59.45
CA ALA A 46 -21.16 -16.76 58.10
C ALA A 46 -21.33 -15.63 57.06
N MET A 47 -22.12 -14.61 57.42
CA MET A 47 -22.27 -13.45 56.52
C MET A 47 -20.96 -12.66 56.32
N LEU A 48 -20.15 -12.46 57.36
CA LEU A 48 -18.86 -11.83 57.26
C LEU A 48 -17.91 -12.65 56.35
N GLN A 49 -17.88 -13.95 56.55
CA GLN A 49 -17.06 -14.84 55.73
C GLN A 49 -17.54 -14.86 54.27
N ASN A 50 -18.85 -14.86 54.03
CA ASN A 50 -19.40 -14.79 52.70
C ASN A 50 -19.14 -13.45 52.03
N ALA A 51 -19.08 -12.33 52.76
CA ALA A 51 -18.68 -11.03 52.26
C ALA A 51 -17.23 -11.03 51.76
N GLU A 52 -16.31 -11.61 52.53
CA GLU A 52 -14.91 -11.77 52.13
C GLU A 52 -14.73 -12.62 50.88
N GLN A 53 -15.61 -13.63 50.67
CA GLN A 53 -15.55 -14.56 49.54
C GLN A 53 -16.37 -14.13 48.32
N THR A 54 -17.19 -13.10 48.45
CA THR A 54 -17.99 -12.55 47.34
C THR A 54 -17.08 -11.88 46.32
N THR A 55 -17.27 -12.22 45.03
CA THR A 55 -16.42 -11.76 43.96
C THR A 55 -17.22 -11.23 42.75
N LEU A 56 -16.57 -10.36 41.98
CA LEU A 56 -16.97 -9.96 40.64
C LEU A 56 -15.93 -10.53 39.65
N THR A 57 -16.36 -11.37 38.74
CA THR A 57 -15.54 -11.84 37.63
C THR A 57 -15.84 -10.98 36.40
N VAL A 58 -14.80 -10.36 35.85
CA VAL A 58 -14.89 -9.52 34.64
C VAL A 58 -14.32 -10.32 33.46
N THR A 59 -15.10 -10.39 32.40
CA THR A 59 -14.76 -11.08 31.16
C THR A 59 -14.83 -10.12 30.00
N GLU A 60 -14.04 -10.39 28.95
CA GLU A 60 -14.08 -9.71 27.67
C GLU A 60 -14.05 -10.75 26.56
N ASN A 61 -15.05 -10.78 25.69
CA ASN A 61 -15.22 -11.82 24.65
C ASN A 61 -15.21 -13.25 25.21
N GLY A 62 -15.71 -13.42 26.44
CA GLY A 62 -15.75 -14.72 27.13
C GLY A 62 -14.45 -15.14 27.80
N GLU A 63 -13.38 -14.36 27.68
CA GLU A 63 -12.10 -14.59 28.38
C GLU A 63 -12.07 -13.78 29.68
N THR A 64 -11.58 -14.39 30.77
CA THR A 64 -11.52 -13.74 32.08
C THR A 64 -10.40 -12.69 32.10
N ALA A 65 -10.76 -11.42 32.28
CA ALA A 65 -9.82 -10.32 32.50
C ALA A 65 -9.33 -10.31 33.95
N GLY A 66 -10.22 -10.58 34.90
CA GLY A 66 -9.88 -10.65 36.32
C GLY A 66 -11.04 -11.06 37.18
N THR A 67 -10.75 -11.45 38.45
CA THR A 67 -11.76 -11.73 39.49
C THR A 67 -11.41 -10.91 40.74
N TYR A 68 -12.36 -10.09 41.20
CA TYR A 68 -12.14 -9.08 42.22
C TYR A 68 -13.04 -9.33 43.44
N THR A 69 -12.42 -9.34 44.62
CA THR A 69 -13.13 -9.44 45.91
C THR A 69 -13.73 -8.08 46.30
N LEU A 70 -14.69 -8.08 47.24
CA LEU A 70 -15.23 -6.81 47.78
C LEU A 70 -14.16 -5.95 48.41
N SER A 71 -13.10 -6.53 48.95
CA SER A 71 -11.92 -5.77 49.47
C SER A 71 -11.21 -5.02 48.40
N GLN A 72 -10.92 -5.66 47.25
CA GLN A 72 -10.25 -5.03 46.09
C GLN A 72 -11.12 -3.94 45.46
N LEU A 73 -12.43 -4.06 45.54
CA LEU A 73 -13.39 -3.07 45.06
C LEU A 73 -13.70 -1.96 46.09
N GLY A 74 -13.04 -1.97 47.27
CA GLY A 74 -13.23 -0.96 48.31
C GLY A 74 -14.56 -1.10 49.08
N LEU A 75 -15.26 -2.26 48.97
CA LEU A 75 -16.64 -2.44 49.42
C LEU A 75 -16.77 -3.27 50.69
N LEU A 76 -15.72 -4.00 51.11
CA LEU A 76 -15.80 -4.96 52.20
C LEU A 76 -16.16 -4.28 53.53
N GLU A 77 -15.45 -3.21 53.91
CA GLU A 77 -15.70 -2.52 55.20
C GLU A 77 -17.12 -1.98 55.32
N ALA A 78 -17.66 -1.35 54.29
CA ALA A 78 -19.00 -0.83 54.28
C ALA A 78 -20.05 -1.96 54.32
N THR A 79 -19.79 -3.08 53.67
CA THR A 79 -20.64 -4.25 53.67
C THR A 79 -20.64 -4.94 55.04
N GLU A 80 -19.51 -5.09 55.70
CA GLU A 80 -19.39 -5.58 57.08
C GLU A 80 -20.14 -4.69 58.07
N GLN A 81 -20.05 -3.38 57.92
CA GLN A 81 -20.81 -2.43 58.72
C GLN A 81 -22.34 -2.59 58.53
N ALA A 82 -22.76 -2.78 57.27
CA ALA A 82 -24.17 -3.03 56.94
C ALA A 82 -24.67 -4.37 57.52
N ILE A 83 -23.84 -5.43 57.43
CA ILE A 83 -24.13 -6.73 58.09
C ILE A 83 -24.23 -6.53 59.58
N ALA A 84 -23.27 -5.86 60.21
CA ALA A 84 -23.28 -5.62 61.65
C ALA A 84 -24.49 -4.80 62.14
N ALA A 85 -25.02 -3.91 61.30
CA ALA A 85 -26.22 -3.14 61.63
C ALA A 85 -27.50 -3.99 61.65
N GLY A 86 -27.49 -5.13 60.94
CA GLY A 86 -28.59 -6.11 60.97
C GLY A 86 -28.65 -6.96 62.22
N PHE A 87 -27.61 -6.92 63.07
CA PHE A 87 -27.52 -7.70 64.32
C PHE A 87 -27.37 -6.77 65.53
N THR A 88 -28.00 -7.10 66.64
CA THR A 88 -27.83 -6.40 67.93
C THR A 88 -26.42 -6.65 68.47
N ALA A 89 -25.96 -5.78 69.40
CA ALA A 89 -24.67 -5.94 70.04
C ALA A 89 -24.50 -7.30 70.74
N ASP A 90 -25.54 -7.83 71.33
CA ASP A 90 -25.51 -9.13 71.99
C ASP A 90 -25.51 -10.32 71.02
N GLU A 91 -26.14 -10.19 69.85
CA GLU A 91 -26.10 -11.21 68.79
C GLU A 91 -24.69 -11.33 68.12
N ARG A 92 -23.95 -10.28 68.17
CA ARG A 92 -22.55 -10.22 67.68
C ARG A 92 -21.51 -10.60 68.73
N LEU A 93 -21.94 -10.80 69.98
CA LEU A 93 -21.10 -11.19 71.11
C LEU A 93 -20.64 -12.63 70.95
N ASP A 94 -19.40 -12.92 71.28
CA ASP A 94 -18.91 -14.29 71.34
C ASP A 94 -19.81 -15.13 72.31
N PRO A 95 -20.32 -16.31 71.94
CA PRO A 95 -21.18 -17.14 72.71
C PRO A 95 -20.63 -17.47 74.10
N ALA A 96 -19.32 -17.65 74.27
CA ALA A 96 -18.66 -17.87 75.54
C ALA A 96 -18.77 -16.66 76.48
N VAL A 97 -18.76 -15.44 75.94
CA VAL A 97 -18.90 -14.20 76.66
C VAL A 97 -20.38 -13.99 76.99
N PHE A 98 -21.30 -14.27 76.06
CA PHE A 98 -22.76 -14.20 76.34
C PHE A 98 -23.16 -15.19 77.41
N ALA A 99 -22.61 -16.42 77.44
CA ALA A 99 -22.85 -17.43 78.47
C ALA A 99 -22.49 -16.97 79.91
N GLN A 100 -21.60 -15.99 80.07
CA GLN A 100 -21.19 -15.40 81.33
C GLN A 100 -22.20 -14.34 81.88
N LYS A 101 -23.16 -13.89 81.04
CA LYS A 101 -24.22 -12.97 81.49
C LYS A 101 -25.12 -13.57 82.60
N SER A 102 -25.67 -12.70 83.41
CA SER A 102 -26.61 -13.16 84.43
C SER A 102 -27.87 -13.86 83.82
N MET A 103 -28.50 -14.72 84.57
CA MET A 103 -29.74 -15.35 84.12
C MET A 103 -30.82 -14.32 83.82
N ALA A 104 -30.91 -13.22 84.56
CA ALA A 104 -31.85 -12.15 84.33
C ALA A 104 -31.55 -11.44 82.96
N ASP A 105 -30.30 -11.17 82.63
CA ASP A 105 -29.91 -10.53 81.34
C ASP A 105 -30.25 -11.46 80.17
N LYS A 106 -30.02 -12.79 80.29
CA LYS A 106 -30.31 -13.78 79.24
C LYS A 106 -31.84 -13.90 79.01
N LEU A 107 -32.62 -13.87 80.07
CA LEU A 107 -34.11 -13.91 80.00
C LEU A 107 -34.67 -12.62 79.41
N GLN A 108 -34.10 -11.44 79.77
CA GLN A 108 -34.47 -10.17 79.19
C GLN A 108 -34.17 -10.14 77.70
N TRP A 109 -32.97 -10.56 77.29
CA TRP A 109 -32.55 -10.66 75.88
C TRP A 109 -33.54 -11.60 75.13
N ARG A 110 -33.80 -12.80 75.60
CA ARG A 110 -34.75 -13.75 74.98
C ARG A 110 -36.18 -13.17 74.80
N SER A 111 -36.62 -12.25 75.67
CA SER A 111 -37.93 -11.61 75.56
C SER A 111 -38.03 -10.59 74.42
N GLN A 112 -36.95 -10.24 73.83
CA GLN A 112 -36.88 -9.35 72.65
C GLN A 112 -37.24 -10.16 71.40
N ALA A 113 -37.70 -9.46 70.33
CA ALA A 113 -37.90 -10.08 69.02
C ALA A 113 -36.56 -10.19 68.29
N HIS A 114 -36.21 -11.45 67.97
CA HIS A 114 -35.05 -11.72 67.17
C HIS A 114 -35.52 -12.09 65.74
N THR A 115 -35.17 -11.26 64.76
CA THR A 115 -35.42 -11.51 63.33
C THR A 115 -34.19 -12.09 62.70
N GLN A 116 -34.33 -13.14 61.90
CA GLN A 116 -33.21 -13.58 61.08
C GLN A 116 -32.88 -12.49 60.08
N PRO A 117 -31.58 -12.11 59.93
CA PRO A 117 -31.22 -11.11 58.99
C PRO A 117 -31.43 -11.62 57.56
N GLY A 118 -32.05 -10.80 56.73
CA GLY A 118 -32.17 -11.05 55.31
C GLY A 118 -30.86 -10.76 54.57
N PRO A 119 -30.81 -11.00 53.24
CA PRO A 119 -29.68 -10.62 52.42
C PRO A 119 -29.36 -9.13 52.54
N VAL A 120 -28.10 -8.79 52.75
CA VAL A 120 -27.59 -7.42 52.80
C VAL A 120 -27.08 -7.02 51.44
N ARG A 121 -27.56 -5.91 50.87
CA ARG A 121 -26.97 -5.34 49.64
C ARG A 121 -25.57 -4.77 49.92
N VAL A 122 -24.68 -4.96 48.94
CA VAL A 122 -23.35 -4.35 49.00
C VAL A 122 -23.49 -2.84 48.91
N ASP A 123 -22.85 -2.13 49.87
CA ASP A 123 -22.84 -0.65 49.89
C ASP A 123 -21.75 -0.13 48.93
N THR A 124 -22.14 0.66 47.92
CA THR A 124 -21.29 1.18 46.88
C THR A 124 -20.69 2.58 47.15
N VAL A 125 -20.85 3.12 48.36
CA VAL A 125 -20.38 4.48 48.72
C VAL A 125 -18.85 4.63 48.56
N ARG A 126 -18.09 3.58 48.85
CA ARG A 126 -16.61 3.57 48.73
C ARG A 126 -16.11 2.76 47.53
N TYR A 127 -16.97 2.50 46.56
CA TYR A 127 -16.60 1.72 45.38
C TYR A 127 -15.43 2.34 44.63
N THR A 128 -14.44 1.54 44.28
CA THR A 128 -13.37 1.86 43.37
C THR A 128 -13.25 0.81 42.28
N ASP A 129 -13.02 1.25 41.06
CA ASP A 129 -12.84 0.38 39.90
C ASP A 129 -11.38 0.38 39.37
N GLU A 130 -10.48 1.00 40.08
CA GLU A 130 -9.08 1.23 39.61
C GLU A 130 -8.38 -0.09 39.24
N ALA A 131 -8.53 -1.15 40.03
CA ALA A 131 -7.93 -2.43 39.75
C ALA A 131 -8.55 -3.07 38.51
N VAL A 132 -9.87 -3.00 38.37
CA VAL A 132 -10.61 -3.55 37.21
C VAL A 132 -10.20 -2.84 35.93
N VAL A 133 -10.20 -1.50 35.96
CA VAL A 133 -9.84 -0.67 34.78
C VAL A 133 -8.38 -0.91 34.40
N SER A 134 -7.48 -0.96 35.38
CA SER A 134 -6.06 -1.23 35.14
C SER A 134 -5.82 -2.57 34.43
N ASP A 135 -6.48 -3.62 34.88
CA ASP A 135 -6.36 -4.95 34.27
C ASP A 135 -6.98 -5.00 32.87
N LEU A 136 -8.11 -4.32 32.67
CA LEU A 136 -8.74 -4.18 31.35
C LEU A 136 -7.85 -3.38 30.38
N GLU A 137 -7.24 -2.29 30.83
CA GLU A 137 -6.33 -1.48 30.00
C GLU A 137 -5.01 -2.22 29.68
N ALA A 138 -4.60 -3.15 30.52
CA ALA A 138 -3.39 -3.97 30.31
C ALA A 138 -3.58 -5.01 29.20
N LEU A 139 -4.81 -5.30 28.80
CA LEU A 139 -5.08 -6.17 27.65
C LEU A 139 -4.65 -5.48 26.35
N SER A 140 -4.42 -6.29 25.30
CA SER A 140 -4.04 -5.76 23.99
C SER A 140 -5.12 -4.85 23.43
N ARG A 141 -4.80 -3.56 23.28
CA ARG A 141 -5.69 -2.53 22.74
C ARG A 141 -5.19 -2.00 21.42
N HIS A 142 -6.10 -1.69 20.53
CA HIS A 142 -5.81 -0.97 19.29
C HIS A 142 -6.90 0.06 19.01
N PRO A 143 -6.55 1.23 18.46
CA PRO A 143 -7.52 2.26 18.12
C PRO A 143 -8.43 1.80 16.98
N ALA A 144 -9.61 2.38 16.91
CA ALA A 144 -10.44 2.31 15.73
C ALA A 144 -9.75 3.03 14.55
N GLN A 145 -9.96 2.54 13.35
CA GLN A 145 -9.49 3.18 12.12
C GLN A 145 -10.68 3.61 11.29
N ASP A 146 -10.64 4.85 10.85
CA ASP A 146 -11.67 5.41 10.00
C ASP A 146 -11.64 4.81 8.60
N ALA A 147 -12.80 4.73 7.95
CA ALA A 147 -12.86 4.46 6.53
C ALA A 147 -12.22 5.59 5.74
N TYR A 148 -11.52 5.26 4.66
CA TYR A 148 -10.84 6.24 3.82
C TYR A 148 -10.84 5.86 2.34
N MET A 149 -10.65 6.86 1.48
CA MET A 149 -10.47 6.63 0.05
C MET A 149 -8.99 6.36 -0.28
N THR A 150 -8.77 5.49 -1.24
CA THR A 150 -7.44 5.24 -1.80
C THR A 150 -7.52 4.94 -3.29
N PHE A 151 -6.37 5.00 -3.96
CA PHE A 151 -6.20 4.52 -5.33
C PHE A 151 -5.28 3.29 -5.29
N ALA A 152 -5.82 2.13 -5.62
CA ALA A 152 -5.12 0.86 -5.62
C ALA A 152 -5.62 -0.02 -6.78
N ASP A 153 -4.73 -0.82 -7.36
CA ASP A 153 -5.05 -1.70 -8.51
C ASP A 153 -5.73 -0.94 -9.67
N GLU A 154 -5.20 0.28 -9.96
CA GLU A 154 -5.69 1.17 -11.01
C GLU A 154 -7.14 1.66 -10.81
N LYS A 155 -7.64 1.64 -9.56
CA LYS A 155 -8.99 2.07 -9.21
C LYS A 155 -9.04 2.85 -7.91
N PHE A 156 -9.99 3.78 -7.85
CA PHE A 156 -10.39 4.41 -6.60
C PHE A 156 -11.32 3.47 -5.83
N CYS A 157 -11.05 3.26 -4.58
CA CYS A 157 -11.89 2.45 -3.70
C CYS A 157 -11.96 3.06 -2.30
N VAL A 158 -12.99 2.66 -1.57
CA VAL A 158 -13.12 2.92 -0.14
C VAL A 158 -12.53 1.71 0.60
N VAL A 159 -11.66 1.99 1.54
CA VAL A 159 -11.22 1.01 2.54
C VAL A 159 -12.14 1.18 3.73
N ASP A 160 -12.83 0.12 4.11
CA ASP A 160 -13.77 0.12 5.22
C ASP A 160 -13.05 0.41 6.54
N GLU A 161 -13.81 0.95 7.48
CA GLU A 161 -13.35 1.20 8.84
C GLU A 161 -12.99 -0.11 9.56
N VAL A 162 -12.07 -0.02 10.51
CA VAL A 162 -11.72 -1.13 11.39
C VAL A 162 -12.13 -0.77 12.81
N PRO A 163 -13.05 -1.54 13.42
CA PRO A 163 -13.42 -1.35 14.82
C PRO A 163 -12.20 -1.47 15.73
N GLY A 164 -12.07 -0.54 16.67
CA GLY A 164 -11.06 -0.61 17.71
C GLY A 164 -11.57 -1.36 18.95
N ASN A 165 -10.69 -1.53 19.93
CA ASN A 165 -11.03 -2.03 21.26
C ASN A 165 -10.48 -1.15 22.40
N GLU A 166 -10.15 0.12 22.09
CA GLU A 166 -9.84 1.09 23.13
C GLU A 166 -11.08 1.39 23.97
N LEU A 167 -10.92 1.35 25.30
CA LEU A 167 -12.05 1.46 26.22
C LEU A 167 -12.61 2.88 26.28
N GLN A 168 -13.94 2.96 26.23
CA GLN A 168 -14.69 4.13 26.66
C GLN A 168 -14.97 3.99 28.17
N LEU A 169 -14.15 4.64 28.99
CA LEU A 169 -14.15 4.41 30.45
C LEU A 169 -15.45 4.80 31.13
N GLU A 170 -16.14 5.84 30.69
CA GLU A 170 -17.39 6.28 31.35
C GLU A 170 -18.50 5.24 31.24
N PRO A 171 -18.89 4.68 30.10
CA PRO A 171 -19.87 3.62 30.02
C PRO A 171 -19.44 2.36 30.77
N VAL A 172 -18.16 1.99 30.70
CA VAL A 172 -17.60 0.82 31.38
C VAL A 172 -17.72 0.99 32.91
N ARG A 173 -17.31 2.13 33.46
CA ARG A 173 -17.39 2.46 34.88
C ARG A 173 -18.84 2.50 35.38
N ALA A 174 -19.74 3.06 34.58
CA ALA A 174 -21.16 3.07 34.91
C ALA A 174 -21.75 1.66 35.03
N ALA A 175 -21.45 0.81 34.04
CA ALA A 175 -21.91 -0.57 34.01
C ALA A 175 -21.29 -1.43 35.12
N LEU A 176 -20.01 -1.27 35.42
CA LEU A 176 -19.36 -1.94 36.56
C LEU A 176 -20.01 -1.55 37.88
N ARG A 177 -20.30 -0.28 38.09
CA ARG A 177 -20.99 0.21 39.29
C ARG A 177 -22.40 -0.39 39.43
N GLU A 178 -23.12 -0.53 38.33
CA GLU A 178 -24.43 -1.17 38.31
C GLU A 178 -24.33 -2.65 38.67
N ALA A 179 -23.40 -3.40 38.07
CA ALA A 179 -23.15 -4.80 38.34
C ALA A 179 -22.85 -5.05 39.85
N VAL A 180 -21.96 -4.21 40.41
CA VAL A 180 -21.59 -4.29 41.83
C VAL A 180 -22.79 -3.95 42.75
N SER A 181 -23.63 -2.97 42.37
CA SER A 181 -24.79 -2.59 43.15
C SER A 181 -25.86 -3.68 43.27
N GLY A 182 -25.82 -4.66 42.37
CA GLY A 182 -26.67 -5.85 42.36
C GLY A 182 -26.22 -6.95 43.32
N LEU A 183 -24.98 -6.86 43.85
CA LEU A 183 -24.43 -7.88 44.75
C LEU A 183 -25.16 -7.85 46.13
N THR A 184 -25.34 -9.06 46.68
CA THR A 184 -25.89 -9.25 48.02
C THR A 184 -25.10 -10.27 48.79
N VAL A 185 -25.05 -10.10 50.10
CA VAL A 185 -24.42 -11.06 51.03
C VAL A 185 -25.49 -11.65 51.90
N SER A 186 -25.57 -12.98 52.00
CA SER A 186 -26.50 -13.73 52.82
C SER A 186 -25.81 -14.85 53.58
N THR A 187 -26.54 -15.56 54.40
CA THR A 187 -26.07 -16.78 55.12
C THR A 187 -25.93 -17.99 54.20
N ASP A 188 -26.54 -17.96 52.98
CA ASP A 188 -26.62 -19.12 52.06
C ASP A 188 -25.33 -19.41 51.31
N GLY A 189 -24.37 -18.49 51.34
CA GLY A 189 -23.07 -18.60 50.70
C GLY A 189 -22.58 -17.31 50.05
N ALA A 190 -21.34 -17.32 49.61
CA ALA A 190 -20.73 -16.23 48.86
C ALA A 190 -21.36 -16.12 47.47
N GLN A 191 -21.58 -14.90 46.99
CA GLN A 191 -22.08 -14.63 45.65
C GLN A 191 -20.89 -14.38 44.71
N ASN A 192 -20.91 -15.04 43.54
CA ASN A 192 -20.01 -14.74 42.42
C ASN A 192 -20.86 -14.14 41.31
N ALA A 193 -20.59 -12.91 40.93
CA ALA A 193 -21.22 -12.26 39.80
C ALA A 193 -20.27 -12.21 38.62
N ASP A 194 -20.81 -12.37 37.42
CA ASP A 194 -20.08 -12.25 36.15
C ASP A 194 -20.47 -10.95 35.47
N PHE A 195 -19.48 -10.27 34.94
CA PHE A 195 -19.63 -9.05 34.14
C PHE A 195 -18.91 -9.21 32.83
N GLU A 196 -19.65 -9.24 31.73
CA GLU A 196 -19.08 -9.32 30.37
C GLU A 196 -18.99 -7.91 29.78
N LEU A 197 -17.76 -7.43 29.53
CA LEU A 197 -17.48 -6.09 29.04
C LEU A 197 -18.15 -5.80 27.69
N THR A 198 -18.13 -6.76 26.77
CA THR A 198 -18.69 -6.58 25.42
C THR A 198 -20.24 -6.50 25.42
N SER A 199 -20.89 -6.79 26.53
CA SER A 199 -22.31 -6.54 26.68
C SER A 199 -22.68 -5.09 27.00
N VAL A 200 -21.68 -4.25 27.30
CA VAL A 200 -21.84 -2.82 27.58
C VAL A 200 -21.92 -2.05 26.29
N PRO A 201 -23.02 -1.35 26.00
CA PRO A 201 -23.08 -0.48 24.83
C PRO A 201 -21.98 0.56 24.87
N ASP A 202 -21.38 0.82 23.71
CA ASP A 202 -20.32 1.82 23.52
C ASP A 202 -19.10 1.63 24.45
N CYS A 203 -18.80 0.38 24.85
CA CYS A 203 -17.62 0.10 25.67
C CYS A 203 -16.29 0.39 24.97
N TYR A 204 -16.28 0.41 23.65
CA TYR A 204 -15.12 0.71 22.84
C TYR A 204 -15.30 2.01 22.05
N ALA A 205 -14.17 2.67 21.75
CA ALA A 205 -14.16 3.79 20.84
C ALA A 205 -14.52 3.32 19.42
N ALA A 206 -15.54 3.93 18.85
CA ALA A 206 -15.97 3.66 17.47
C ALA A 206 -15.19 4.52 16.47
N PRO A 207 -15.04 4.09 15.21
CA PRO A 207 -14.57 4.94 14.14
C PRO A 207 -15.46 6.18 13.97
N GLU A 208 -14.84 7.33 13.68
CA GLU A 208 -15.61 8.57 13.41
C GLU A 208 -16.20 8.57 12.02
N ILE A 209 -15.45 8.05 11.05
CA ILE A 209 -15.84 7.94 9.63
C ILE A 209 -16.05 6.46 9.29
N THR A 210 -17.26 6.13 8.81
CA THR A 210 -17.59 4.79 8.33
C THR A 210 -18.03 4.84 6.88
N ALA A 211 -17.94 3.72 6.16
CA ALA A 211 -18.42 3.60 4.80
C ALA A 211 -19.93 3.91 4.67
N GLU A 212 -20.69 3.76 5.74
CA GLU A 212 -22.13 4.03 5.76
C GLU A 212 -22.49 5.49 6.08
N ASN A 213 -21.70 6.16 6.95
CA ASN A 213 -22.05 7.50 7.45
C ASN A 213 -21.42 8.64 6.62
N THR A 214 -20.54 8.34 5.68
CA THR A 214 -19.79 9.33 4.91
C THR A 214 -19.97 9.11 3.41
N SER A 215 -20.15 10.21 2.68
CA SER A 215 -20.13 10.20 1.21
C SER A 215 -18.70 10.48 0.73
N PHE A 216 -18.10 9.51 0.09
CA PHE A 216 -16.74 9.60 -0.46
C PHE A 216 -16.77 10.19 -1.87
N ASP A 217 -15.93 11.20 -2.13
CA ASP A 217 -15.82 11.90 -3.42
C ASP A 217 -14.49 11.53 -4.10
N PHE A 218 -14.55 10.56 -5.01
CA PHE A 218 -13.39 10.12 -5.78
C PHE A 218 -12.83 11.21 -6.69
N ASP A 219 -13.67 12.11 -7.19
CA ASP A 219 -13.20 13.22 -8.03
C ASP A 219 -12.37 14.23 -7.23
N GLU A 220 -12.66 14.42 -5.93
CA GLU A 220 -11.81 15.23 -5.05
C GLU A 220 -10.46 14.55 -4.81
N LEU A 221 -10.43 13.25 -4.55
CA LEU A 221 -9.18 12.51 -4.38
C LEU A 221 -8.35 12.54 -5.67
N LEU A 222 -8.98 12.32 -6.82
CA LEU A 222 -8.33 12.48 -8.13
C LEU A 222 -7.69 13.86 -8.26
N ARG A 223 -8.43 14.94 -8.02
CA ARG A 223 -7.92 16.32 -8.10
C ARG A 223 -6.72 16.58 -7.19
N GLN A 224 -6.68 15.94 -6.03
CA GLN A 224 -5.52 16.04 -5.14
C GLN A 224 -4.31 15.33 -5.71
N MET A 225 -4.48 14.12 -6.24
CA MET A 225 -3.40 13.34 -6.85
C MET A 225 -2.84 14.01 -8.10
N LEU A 226 -3.69 14.64 -8.94
CA LEU A 226 -3.26 15.29 -10.17
C LEU A 226 -2.25 16.41 -9.95
N LYS A 227 -2.21 17.05 -8.79
CA LYS A 227 -1.26 18.13 -8.46
C LYS A 227 0.18 17.68 -8.47
N ASP A 228 0.42 16.41 -8.16
CA ASP A 228 1.75 15.84 -8.06
C ASP A 228 2.16 15.09 -9.35
N LEU A 229 1.24 14.99 -10.35
CA LEU A 229 1.52 14.30 -11.59
C LEU A 229 2.10 15.24 -12.64
N ASN A 230 3.04 14.70 -13.40
CA ASN A 230 3.66 15.37 -14.54
C ASN A 230 3.93 14.38 -15.66
N TYR A 231 3.42 14.66 -16.85
CA TYR A 231 3.72 13.89 -18.05
C TYR A 231 4.52 14.80 -18.99
N THR A 232 5.71 14.34 -19.34
CA THR A 232 6.61 15.02 -20.28
C THR A 232 6.62 14.25 -21.60
N ILE A 233 6.30 14.88 -22.69
CA ILE A 233 6.26 14.24 -24.00
C ILE A 233 7.26 14.94 -24.91
N ASP A 234 8.32 14.21 -25.28
CA ASP A 234 9.25 14.61 -26.33
C ASP A 234 8.63 14.27 -27.70
N LEU A 235 8.31 15.29 -28.47
CA LEU A 235 7.76 15.16 -29.83
C LEU A 235 8.77 14.68 -30.86
N ASN A 236 9.99 14.38 -30.45
CA ASN A 236 11.07 13.81 -31.28
C ASN A 236 11.43 14.68 -32.49
N LEU A 237 11.52 15.99 -32.30
CA LEU A 237 11.85 16.95 -33.35
C LEU A 237 13.37 17.20 -33.52
N GLU A 238 14.23 16.25 -33.16
CA GLU A 238 15.68 16.36 -33.30
C GLU A 238 16.09 16.60 -34.73
N GLY A 239 16.96 17.58 -34.92
CA GLY A 239 17.44 17.97 -36.25
C GLY A 239 16.47 18.82 -37.08
N GLN A 240 15.27 19.05 -36.56
CA GLN A 240 14.23 19.89 -37.17
C GLN A 240 14.17 21.21 -36.42
N SER A 241 14.03 22.31 -36.99
CA SER A 241 13.96 23.68 -36.47
C SER A 241 13.96 23.89 -34.90
N GLU A 242 14.12 25.12 -34.45
CA GLU A 242 14.10 25.55 -33.03
C GLU A 242 12.71 25.45 -32.36
N GLN A 243 11.80 24.63 -32.89
CA GLN A 243 10.47 24.42 -32.29
C GLN A 243 10.56 23.75 -30.91
N GLU A 244 9.59 24.05 -30.09
CA GLU A 244 9.46 23.47 -28.78
C GLU A 244 9.25 21.95 -28.89
N LYS A 245 10.27 21.17 -28.54
CA LYS A 245 10.28 19.71 -28.72
C LYS A 245 9.49 18.97 -27.63
N ILE A 246 9.33 19.62 -26.48
CA ILE A 246 8.77 19.03 -25.29
C ILE A 246 7.46 19.70 -24.93
N VAL A 247 6.43 18.90 -24.76
CA VAL A 247 5.15 19.32 -24.22
C VAL A 247 4.89 18.65 -22.88
N THR A 248 4.14 19.28 -22.02
CA THR A 248 3.85 18.75 -20.68
C THR A 248 2.35 18.77 -20.42
N LEU A 249 1.87 17.75 -19.68
CA LEU A 249 0.55 17.70 -19.10
C LEU A 249 0.66 17.74 -17.59
N LYS A 250 -0.04 18.69 -16.98
CA LYS A 250 -0.05 18.92 -15.54
C LYS A 250 -1.48 19.21 -15.08
N ASP A 251 -1.63 19.33 -13.79
CA ASP A 251 -2.82 19.69 -13.02
C ASP A 251 -4.05 20.11 -13.87
N LYS A 252 -4.00 21.27 -14.54
CA LYS A 252 -5.13 21.79 -15.30
C LYS A 252 -5.49 20.92 -16.50
N GLU A 253 -4.52 20.59 -17.32
CA GLU A 253 -4.70 19.75 -18.52
C GLU A 253 -5.19 18.36 -18.12
N LEU A 254 -4.62 17.79 -17.05
CA LEU A 254 -5.01 16.50 -16.52
C LEU A 254 -6.43 16.51 -15.95
N SER A 255 -6.81 17.55 -15.23
CA SER A 255 -8.16 17.69 -14.67
C SER A 255 -9.25 17.87 -15.75
N GLU A 256 -8.88 18.37 -16.94
CA GLU A 256 -9.76 18.43 -18.08
C GLU A 256 -9.90 17.10 -18.82
N LEU A 257 -8.87 16.24 -18.76
CA LEU A 257 -8.80 14.96 -19.45
C LEU A 257 -9.37 13.80 -18.64
N LEU A 258 -9.29 13.86 -17.30
CA LEU A 258 -9.55 12.74 -16.42
C LEU A 258 -10.79 12.93 -15.56
N SER A 259 -11.49 11.86 -15.32
CA SER A 259 -12.62 11.76 -14.39
C SER A 259 -12.63 10.35 -13.76
N VAL A 260 -13.41 10.17 -12.68
CA VAL A 260 -13.60 8.85 -12.08
C VAL A 260 -14.97 8.32 -12.47
N ASP A 261 -15.04 7.09 -12.96
CA ASP A 261 -16.31 6.42 -13.23
C ASP A 261 -16.91 5.83 -11.94
N LYS A 262 -18.18 5.44 -11.97
CA LYS A 262 -18.91 4.93 -10.79
C LYS A 262 -18.28 3.68 -10.15
N ASP A 263 -17.53 2.91 -10.92
CA ASP A 263 -16.83 1.72 -10.44
C ASP A 263 -15.42 2.03 -9.90
N GLY A 264 -15.07 3.32 -9.77
CA GLY A 264 -13.77 3.79 -9.30
C GLY A 264 -12.67 3.82 -10.37
N SER A 265 -12.93 3.40 -11.61
CA SER A 265 -11.92 3.42 -12.67
C SER A 265 -11.65 4.84 -13.18
N VAL A 266 -10.38 5.12 -13.52
CA VAL A 266 -9.98 6.37 -14.15
C VAL A 266 -10.44 6.36 -15.61
N LYS A 267 -11.18 7.39 -16.00
CA LYS A 267 -11.69 7.58 -17.35
C LYS A 267 -10.97 8.72 -18.03
N VAL A 268 -10.45 8.45 -19.22
CA VAL A 268 -9.84 9.46 -20.10
C VAL A 268 -10.91 9.97 -21.07
N ASP A 269 -11.07 11.28 -21.19
CA ASP A 269 -11.91 11.90 -22.22
C ASP A 269 -11.22 11.81 -23.59
N GLU A 270 -11.58 10.78 -24.35
CA GLU A 270 -11.00 10.49 -25.66
C GLU A 270 -11.09 11.69 -26.62
N LYS A 271 -12.20 12.43 -26.62
CA LYS A 271 -12.35 13.57 -27.53
C LYS A 271 -11.38 14.69 -27.21
N LYS A 272 -11.13 14.95 -25.94
CA LYS A 272 -10.17 15.96 -25.51
C LYS A 272 -8.73 15.49 -25.76
N LEU A 273 -8.47 14.21 -25.53
CA LEU A 273 -7.17 13.62 -25.87
C LEU A 273 -6.88 13.71 -27.36
N ASP A 274 -7.85 13.37 -28.23
CA ASP A 274 -7.72 13.49 -29.68
C ASP A 274 -7.45 14.94 -30.12
N ALA A 275 -8.16 15.90 -29.51
CA ALA A 275 -7.96 17.32 -29.80
C ALA A 275 -6.54 17.80 -29.40
N LEU A 276 -6.02 17.29 -28.28
CA LEU A 276 -4.69 17.57 -27.80
C LEU A 276 -3.62 16.99 -28.75
N LEU A 277 -3.79 15.72 -29.11
CA LEU A 277 -2.92 15.04 -30.07
C LEU A 277 -2.92 15.71 -31.45
N ALA A 278 -4.08 16.17 -31.92
CA ALA A 278 -4.17 16.93 -33.16
C ALA A 278 -3.39 18.24 -33.08
N GLY A 279 -3.40 18.93 -31.92
CA GLY A 279 -2.59 20.11 -31.69
C GLY A 279 -1.08 19.80 -31.75
N TRP A 280 -0.64 18.73 -31.14
CA TRP A 280 0.77 18.30 -31.19
C TRP A 280 1.18 17.81 -32.58
N LYS A 281 0.28 17.11 -33.27
CA LYS A 281 0.49 16.72 -34.67
C LYS A 281 0.76 17.93 -35.56
N ALA A 282 0.02 19.01 -35.39
CA ALA A 282 0.21 20.25 -36.15
C ALA A 282 1.60 20.90 -35.90
N ILE A 283 2.22 20.63 -34.77
CA ILE A 283 3.57 21.08 -34.43
C ILE A 283 4.62 20.12 -35.01
N ALA A 284 4.38 18.81 -34.87
CA ALA A 284 5.34 17.76 -35.19
C ALA A 284 5.39 17.40 -36.69
N ASP A 285 4.27 17.56 -37.41
CA ASP A 285 4.20 17.24 -38.82
C ASP A 285 4.98 18.28 -39.65
N VAL A 286 5.98 17.82 -40.36
CA VAL A 286 6.79 18.64 -41.25
C VAL A 286 6.99 17.96 -42.60
N SER A 287 6.95 18.72 -43.65
CA SER A 287 7.06 18.20 -45.02
C SER A 287 8.34 18.67 -45.73
N ASN A 288 8.80 17.87 -46.68
CA ASN A 288 9.96 18.14 -47.50
C ASN A 288 11.24 18.49 -46.71
N THR A 289 11.43 17.79 -45.61
CA THR A 289 12.53 17.95 -44.65
C THR A 289 13.62 16.91 -44.91
N PRO A 290 14.92 17.20 -44.68
CA PRO A 290 15.95 16.19 -44.78
C PRO A 290 15.64 14.97 -43.88
N PHE A 291 15.87 13.77 -44.40
CA PHE A 291 15.85 12.55 -43.57
C PHE A 291 16.96 12.66 -42.52
N ILE A 292 16.62 12.44 -41.27
CA ILE A 292 17.59 12.42 -40.18
C ILE A 292 18.03 10.98 -39.97
N LEU A 293 19.32 10.72 -40.23
CA LEU A 293 19.95 9.45 -39.93
C LEU A 293 20.67 9.56 -38.56
N ASP A 294 20.37 8.66 -37.65
CA ASP A 294 21.17 8.52 -36.44
C ASP A 294 22.45 7.74 -36.79
N THR A 295 23.54 8.46 -37.01
CA THR A 295 24.79 7.91 -37.52
C THR A 295 25.59 7.26 -36.39
N TYR A 296 26.36 6.24 -36.72
CA TYR A 296 27.20 5.51 -35.76
C TYR A 296 28.23 6.38 -35.03
N VAL A 297 28.83 7.33 -35.72
CA VAL A 297 29.94 8.14 -35.17
C VAL A 297 29.47 9.44 -34.55
N ASP A 298 28.58 10.17 -35.22
CA ASP A 298 28.23 11.55 -34.86
C ASP A 298 26.80 11.74 -34.40
N GLY A 299 26.00 10.64 -34.26
CA GLY A 299 24.57 10.70 -33.92
C GLY A 299 23.72 11.32 -35.04
N PRO A 300 22.59 11.97 -34.70
CA PRO A 300 21.61 12.44 -35.70
C PRO A 300 22.20 13.44 -36.70
N LYS A 301 22.13 13.11 -37.99
CA LYS A 301 22.60 13.98 -39.11
C LYS A 301 21.53 14.10 -40.18
N PRO A 302 21.34 15.32 -40.77
CA PRO A 302 20.43 15.54 -41.89
C PRO A 302 21.01 15.02 -43.18
N MET A 303 20.31 14.11 -43.84
CA MET A 303 20.63 13.63 -45.19
C MET A 303 19.97 14.53 -46.23
N ASN A 304 20.64 15.63 -46.61
CA ASN A 304 20.05 16.67 -47.46
C ASN A 304 19.62 16.18 -48.85
N PHE A 305 20.19 15.08 -49.33
CA PHE A 305 19.85 14.43 -50.61
C PHE A 305 18.56 13.62 -50.56
N LEU A 306 18.03 13.37 -49.35
CA LEU A 306 16.79 12.59 -49.13
C LEU A 306 15.77 13.44 -48.40
N LYS A 307 14.71 13.85 -49.08
CA LYS A 307 13.63 14.62 -48.51
C LYS A 307 12.45 13.72 -48.21
N VAL A 308 11.88 13.88 -47.03
CA VAL A 308 10.74 13.10 -46.49
C VAL A 308 9.77 14.04 -45.78
N ASP A 309 8.58 13.53 -45.52
CA ASP A 309 7.60 14.15 -44.63
C ASP A 309 7.58 13.33 -43.32
N TYR A 310 7.69 14.03 -42.20
CA TYR A 310 7.52 13.43 -40.88
C TYR A 310 6.11 13.71 -40.40
N GLN A 311 5.45 12.71 -39.83
CA GLN A 311 4.15 12.83 -39.21
C GLN A 311 4.14 12.18 -37.84
N LEU A 312 3.53 12.84 -36.87
CA LEU A 312 3.38 12.27 -35.52
C LEU A 312 2.51 11.01 -35.56
N ASP A 313 3.00 9.91 -35.02
CA ASP A 313 2.19 8.71 -34.78
C ASP A 313 1.25 8.96 -33.59
N THR A 314 0.09 9.54 -33.89
CA THR A 314 -0.90 9.87 -32.88
C THR A 314 -1.52 8.63 -32.24
N ASP A 315 -1.61 7.53 -32.97
CA ASP A 315 -2.23 6.29 -32.47
C ASP A 315 -1.32 5.63 -31.41
N ALA A 316 -0.03 5.50 -31.72
CA ALA A 316 0.95 4.98 -30.77
C ALA A 316 1.07 5.86 -29.52
N LEU A 317 1.11 7.20 -29.70
CA LEU A 317 1.20 8.14 -28.58
C LEU A 317 -0.09 8.13 -27.73
N SER A 318 -1.27 8.04 -28.37
CA SER A 318 -2.55 7.92 -27.67
C SER A 318 -2.57 6.69 -26.75
N GLN A 319 -2.15 5.55 -27.27
CA GLN A 319 -2.12 4.30 -26.48
C GLN A 319 -1.17 4.41 -25.27
N GLN A 320 0.03 4.98 -25.48
CA GLN A 320 1.00 5.18 -24.40
C GLN A 320 0.46 6.14 -23.32
N LEU A 321 -0.15 7.25 -23.74
CA LEU A 321 -0.75 8.22 -22.83
C LEU A 321 -1.94 7.64 -22.05
N GLN A 322 -2.86 6.96 -22.72
CA GLN A 322 -4.01 6.35 -22.05
C GLN A 322 -3.57 5.37 -20.96
N GLN A 323 -2.60 4.52 -21.25
CA GLN A 323 -2.05 3.57 -20.27
C GLN A 323 -1.40 4.28 -19.07
N ALA A 324 -0.63 5.33 -19.32
CA ALA A 324 0.02 6.08 -18.25
C ALA A 324 -0.99 6.89 -17.41
N LEU A 325 -1.98 7.50 -18.06
CA LEU A 325 -3.02 8.29 -17.39
C LEU A 325 -3.95 7.43 -16.52
N GLN A 326 -4.29 6.21 -16.96
CA GLN A 326 -5.10 5.29 -16.17
C GLN A 326 -4.41 4.82 -14.89
N LYS A 327 -3.07 4.77 -14.90
CA LYS A 327 -2.26 4.39 -13.74
C LYS A 327 -1.99 5.53 -12.77
N LEU A 328 -2.25 6.77 -13.18
CA LEU A 328 -1.92 7.99 -12.43
C LEU A 328 -0.43 8.03 -12.02
N GLU A 329 0.46 7.64 -12.93
CA GLU A 329 1.91 7.65 -12.73
C GLU A 329 2.56 8.70 -13.63
N SER A 330 3.36 9.60 -13.05
CA SER A 330 4.18 10.55 -13.83
C SER A 330 5.09 9.80 -14.79
N LYS A 331 5.17 10.26 -16.05
CA LYS A 331 5.95 9.57 -17.06
C LYS A 331 6.54 10.51 -18.10
N ASP A 332 7.77 10.20 -18.52
CA ASP A 332 8.38 10.79 -19.69
C ASP A 332 8.14 9.86 -20.89
N LEU A 333 7.59 10.42 -21.95
CA LEU A 333 7.26 9.71 -23.19
C LEU A 333 8.03 10.33 -24.34
N ARG A 334 8.41 9.49 -25.31
CA ARG A 334 8.96 9.94 -26.57
C ARG A 334 8.04 9.50 -27.70
N ALA A 335 7.58 10.46 -28.47
CA ALA A 335 6.69 10.23 -29.60
C ALA A 335 7.44 9.54 -30.74
N GLN A 336 6.72 8.72 -31.49
CA GLN A 336 7.21 8.16 -32.75
C GLN A 336 6.80 9.03 -33.91
N LEU A 337 7.70 9.18 -34.88
CA LEU A 337 7.42 9.86 -36.13
C LEU A 337 7.37 8.85 -37.27
N LEU A 338 6.31 8.90 -38.05
CA LEU A 338 6.15 8.13 -39.27
C LEU A 338 6.71 8.92 -40.44
N LEU A 339 7.34 8.22 -41.37
CA LEU A 339 7.91 8.78 -42.56
C LEU A 339 7.00 8.58 -43.75
N TYR A 340 6.82 9.65 -44.54
CA TYR A 340 6.09 9.63 -45.81
C TYR A 340 6.93 10.26 -46.93
N LYS A 341 6.66 9.82 -48.16
CA LYS A 341 7.20 10.44 -49.37
C LYS A 341 6.12 10.43 -50.45
N ASN A 342 5.84 11.59 -51.01
CA ASN A 342 4.77 11.78 -51.98
C ASN A 342 3.37 11.30 -51.49
N GLY A 343 3.13 11.41 -50.18
CA GLY A 343 1.84 10.99 -49.55
C GLY A 343 1.73 9.52 -49.21
N GLU A 344 2.74 8.69 -49.50
CA GLU A 344 2.75 7.27 -49.18
C GLU A 344 3.74 6.98 -48.05
N PRO A 345 3.45 5.98 -47.15
CA PRO A 345 4.39 5.54 -46.14
C PRO A 345 5.73 5.19 -46.76
N TYR A 346 6.81 5.61 -46.12
CA TYR A 346 8.15 5.47 -46.67
C TYR A 346 9.14 4.95 -45.63
N ALA A 347 9.85 3.88 -45.96
CA ALA A 347 10.93 3.32 -45.15
C ALA A 347 12.24 3.40 -46.01
N PRO A 348 13.09 4.41 -45.78
CA PRO A 348 14.31 4.58 -46.57
C PRO A 348 15.34 3.48 -46.29
N LEU A 349 15.34 2.93 -45.10
CA LEU A 349 16.28 1.87 -44.68
C LEU A 349 15.54 0.53 -44.62
N THR A 350 16.23 -0.52 -45.00
CA THR A 350 15.78 -1.91 -44.86
C THR A 350 16.17 -2.47 -43.49
N ASP A 351 15.66 -3.65 -43.11
CA ASP A 351 16.01 -4.31 -41.85
C ASP A 351 17.53 -4.51 -41.70
N VAL A 352 18.19 -4.79 -42.82
CA VAL A 352 19.65 -4.75 -42.95
C VAL A 352 20.01 -3.54 -43.79
N TYR A 353 20.88 -2.68 -43.29
CA TYR A 353 21.41 -1.58 -44.11
C TYR A 353 22.87 -1.29 -43.80
N VAL A 354 23.52 -0.66 -44.74
CA VAL A 354 24.92 -0.23 -44.67
C VAL A 354 25.01 1.27 -44.59
N GLU A 355 25.66 1.77 -43.55
CA GLU A 355 26.07 3.16 -43.40
C GLU A 355 27.52 3.32 -43.87
N VAL A 356 27.77 4.26 -44.78
CA VAL A 356 29.11 4.63 -45.22
C VAL A 356 29.33 6.11 -44.91
N ASP A 357 30.06 6.36 -43.84
CA ASP A 357 30.48 7.70 -43.42
C ASP A 357 31.84 8.05 -44.09
N ILE A 358 31.78 8.88 -45.14
CA ILE A 358 32.93 9.29 -45.91
C ILE A 358 33.83 10.25 -45.11
N ASP A 359 33.23 11.10 -44.26
CA ASP A 359 33.98 12.06 -43.47
C ASP A 359 34.83 11.37 -42.39
N ASN A 360 34.27 10.36 -41.77
CA ASN A 360 34.90 9.55 -40.72
C ASN A 360 35.64 8.31 -41.28
N GLN A 361 35.51 8.04 -42.62
CA GLN A 361 36.05 6.85 -43.28
C GLN A 361 35.63 5.56 -42.53
N ARG A 362 34.34 5.44 -42.25
CA ARG A 362 33.74 4.35 -41.45
C ARG A 362 32.61 3.71 -42.22
N LEU A 363 32.56 2.38 -42.19
CA LEU A 363 31.43 1.61 -42.66
C LEU A 363 30.83 0.87 -41.46
N THR A 364 29.53 0.94 -41.32
CA THR A 364 28.78 0.22 -40.27
C THR A 364 27.60 -0.53 -40.90
N VAL A 365 27.43 -1.80 -40.54
CA VAL A 365 26.30 -2.62 -40.98
C VAL A 365 25.34 -2.79 -39.80
N TYR A 366 24.10 -2.50 -40.05
CA TYR A 366 23.02 -2.68 -39.12
C TYR A 366 22.09 -3.83 -39.53
N LYS A 367 21.50 -4.49 -38.53
CA LYS A 367 20.44 -5.47 -38.72
C LYS A 367 19.39 -5.30 -37.62
N ASN A 368 18.13 -5.03 -37.98
CA ASN A 368 17.04 -4.75 -37.06
C ASN A 368 17.36 -3.63 -36.07
N GLY A 369 18.07 -2.60 -36.52
CA GLY A 369 18.47 -1.46 -35.68
C GLY A 369 19.72 -1.66 -34.83
N GLU A 370 20.28 -2.87 -34.78
CA GLU A 370 21.50 -3.17 -34.03
C GLU A 370 22.72 -3.23 -34.94
N VAL A 371 23.88 -2.78 -34.44
CA VAL A 371 25.15 -2.85 -35.15
C VAL A 371 25.64 -4.29 -35.21
N VAL A 372 25.83 -4.81 -36.42
CA VAL A 372 26.43 -6.12 -36.66
C VAL A 372 27.95 -5.98 -36.68
N THR A 373 28.48 -5.09 -37.53
CA THR A 373 29.89 -4.85 -37.63
C THR A 373 30.19 -3.39 -38.02
N SER A 374 31.34 -2.90 -37.62
CA SER A 374 31.82 -1.56 -37.99
C SER A 374 33.32 -1.57 -38.21
N THR A 375 33.76 -1.02 -39.33
CA THR A 375 35.18 -1.05 -39.76
C THR A 375 35.64 0.23 -40.40
N ASP A 376 36.93 0.52 -40.30
CA ASP A 376 37.57 1.59 -41.06
C ASP A 376 37.63 1.21 -42.53
N ILE A 377 37.45 2.19 -43.42
CA ILE A 377 37.39 2.02 -44.86
C ILE A 377 38.30 3.01 -45.57
N VAL A 378 38.47 2.85 -46.89
CA VAL A 378 39.02 3.89 -47.75
C VAL A 378 38.10 4.10 -48.93
N THR A 379 37.55 5.30 -49.07
CA THR A 379 36.67 5.71 -50.16
C THR A 379 37.44 6.31 -51.31
N GLY A 380 36.74 6.83 -52.32
CA GLY A 380 37.35 7.41 -53.54
C GLY A 380 38.25 8.60 -53.26
N ASN A 381 39.29 8.72 -54.09
CA ASN A 381 40.29 9.78 -54.05
C ASN A 381 39.66 11.15 -54.41
N LEU A 382 40.02 12.20 -53.66
CA LEU A 382 39.47 13.52 -53.85
C LEU A 382 39.89 14.19 -55.17
N ASN A 383 40.88 13.62 -55.88
CA ASN A 383 41.39 14.15 -57.15
C ASN A 383 40.57 13.64 -58.36
N GLY A 384 39.28 13.61 -58.29
CA GLY A 384 38.40 13.28 -59.41
C GLY A 384 37.77 11.86 -59.34
N PHE A 385 38.00 11.13 -58.24
CA PHE A 385 37.46 9.77 -58.05
C PHE A 385 36.59 9.64 -56.76
N GLN A 386 35.86 10.69 -56.46
CA GLN A 386 35.05 10.73 -55.24
C GLN A 386 34.00 9.60 -55.21
N THR A 387 33.81 9.02 -54.06
CA THR A 387 32.68 8.09 -53.82
C THR A 387 31.37 8.87 -53.88
N ILE A 388 30.38 8.31 -54.51
CA ILE A 388 29.03 8.89 -54.60
C ILE A 388 28.38 8.98 -53.23
N THR A 389 27.53 10.01 -53.00
CA THR A 389 26.68 10.12 -51.82
C THR A 389 25.22 9.93 -52.20
N GLY A 390 24.42 9.38 -51.31
CA GLY A 390 23.02 9.12 -51.58
C GLY A 390 22.53 7.89 -50.85
N LEU A 391 21.25 7.59 -51.09
CA LEU A 391 20.65 6.32 -50.68
C LEU A 391 20.54 5.43 -51.93
N TYR A 392 21.16 4.30 -51.85
CA TYR A 392 21.20 3.27 -52.87
C TYR A 392 20.75 1.95 -52.27
N TYR A 393 20.63 0.91 -53.13
CA TYR A 393 20.31 -0.46 -52.70
C TYR A 393 21.30 -1.41 -53.37
N ALA A 394 21.78 -2.37 -52.62
CA ALA A 394 22.70 -3.37 -53.17
C ALA A 394 22.06 -4.03 -54.41
N TYR A 395 22.66 -3.85 -55.59
CA TYR A 395 22.04 -4.35 -56.81
C TYR A 395 22.57 -5.72 -57.24
N ASN A 396 23.78 -6.10 -56.82
CA ASN A 396 24.34 -7.44 -57.01
C ASN A 396 25.34 -7.80 -55.90
N LYS A 397 25.62 -9.09 -55.77
CA LYS A 397 26.69 -9.65 -54.93
C LYS A 397 27.46 -10.67 -55.75
N GLU A 398 28.78 -10.55 -55.76
CA GLU A 398 29.65 -11.43 -56.56
C GLU A 398 30.90 -11.79 -55.74
N THR A 399 31.50 -12.94 -56.07
CA THR A 399 32.79 -13.35 -55.52
C THR A 399 33.82 -13.51 -56.61
N ASP A 400 35.09 -13.43 -56.21
CA ASP A 400 36.24 -13.71 -57.08
C ASP A 400 36.29 -12.80 -58.33
N GLN A 401 36.16 -11.48 -58.14
CA GLN A 401 36.08 -10.50 -59.20
C GLN A 401 37.44 -9.88 -59.53
N TRP A 402 37.73 -9.81 -60.83
CA TRP A 402 38.83 -8.99 -61.34
C TRP A 402 38.30 -7.63 -61.79
N MET A 403 38.77 -6.58 -61.10
CA MET A 403 38.41 -5.20 -61.43
C MET A 403 39.56 -4.56 -62.24
N GLN A 404 39.24 -4.06 -63.41
CA GLN A 404 40.21 -3.44 -64.32
C GLN A 404 39.79 -2.01 -64.62
N GLY A 405 40.74 -1.06 -64.48
CA GLY A 405 40.68 0.30 -64.99
C GLY A 405 41.79 0.57 -65.96
N GLU A 406 41.99 1.85 -66.37
CA GLU A 406 43.02 2.25 -67.28
C GLU A 406 44.44 2.00 -66.73
N ASP A 407 44.58 2.11 -65.37
CA ASP A 407 45.87 2.11 -64.68
C ASP A 407 45.96 1.02 -63.57
N TYR A 408 44.95 0.16 -63.45
CA TYR A 408 44.95 -0.90 -62.46
C TYR A 408 44.26 -2.21 -62.91
N LEU A 409 44.71 -3.31 -62.37
CA LEU A 409 44.06 -4.62 -62.38
C LEU A 409 44.19 -5.25 -60.98
N VAL A 410 43.13 -5.35 -60.29
CA VAL A 410 43.11 -5.84 -58.92
C VAL A 410 42.08 -6.97 -58.72
N PHE A 411 42.36 -7.88 -57.82
CA PHE A 411 41.46 -8.98 -57.48
C PHE A 411 40.74 -8.67 -56.15
N SER A 412 39.44 -8.83 -56.13
CA SER A 412 38.62 -8.77 -54.92
C SER A 412 37.91 -10.09 -54.71
N LYS A 413 37.92 -10.60 -53.51
CA LYS A 413 37.23 -11.82 -53.11
C LYS A 413 35.71 -11.65 -53.03
N TYR A 414 35.27 -10.47 -52.56
CA TYR A 414 33.88 -10.15 -52.34
C TYR A 414 33.55 -8.79 -52.95
N TRP A 415 32.39 -8.71 -53.60
CA TRP A 415 31.84 -7.51 -54.21
C TRP A 415 30.37 -7.35 -53.90
N ILE A 416 29.93 -6.17 -53.47
CA ILE A 416 28.55 -5.74 -53.35
C ILE A 416 28.39 -4.47 -54.18
N GLY A 417 27.59 -4.49 -55.24
CA GLY A 417 27.36 -3.36 -56.11
C GLY A 417 26.42 -2.33 -55.51
N ILE A 418 26.77 -1.04 -55.62
CA ILE A 418 25.99 0.09 -55.11
C ILE A 418 25.21 0.74 -56.26
N GLU A 419 25.98 1.26 -57.25
CA GLU A 419 25.47 1.96 -58.43
C GLU A 419 26.51 1.93 -59.53
N GLY A 420 26.19 1.44 -60.73
CA GLY A 420 27.09 1.35 -61.87
C GLY A 420 28.41 0.65 -61.52
N ALA A 421 29.51 1.35 -61.54
CA ALA A 421 30.85 0.84 -61.21
C ALA A 421 31.26 1.05 -59.75
N TYR A 422 30.36 1.58 -58.90
CA TYR A 422 30.63 1.78 -57.47
C TYR A 422 30.20 0.53 -56.67
N GLY A 423 31.04 0.11 -55.75
CA GLY A 423 30.73 -1.06 -54.90
C GLY A 423 31.52 -1.07 -53.61
N LEU A 424 31.08 -1.94 -52.70
CA LEU A 424 31.77 -2.35 -51.49
C LEU A 424 32.59 -3.58 -51.82
N HIS A 425 33.90 -3.58 -51.50
CA HIS A 425 34.73 -4.75 -51.77
C HIS A 425 35.97 -4.81 -50.90
N ASP A 426 36.50 -6.00 -50.65
CA ASP A 426 37.78 -6.18 -49.98
C ASP A 426 38.94 -5.62 -50.80
N ALA A 427 39.96 -5.10 -50.10
CA ALA A 427 41.14 -4.49 -50.73
C ALA A 427 42.42 -5.08 -50.16
N SER A 428 42.81 -6.26 -50.67
CA SER A 428 44.00 -6.98 -50.19
C SER A 428 45.33 -6.27 -50.44
N TRP A 429 45.35 -5.29 -51.35
CA TRP A 429 46.53 -4.45 -51.67
C TRP A 429 46.70 -3.27 -50.69
N ARG A 430 45.77 -3.06 -49.76
CA ARG A 430 45.83 -2.00 -48.75
C ARG A 430 46.17 -2.57 -47.38
N THR A 431 47.02 -1.82 -46.65
CA THR A 431 47.43 -2.14 -45.28
C THR A 431 46.94 -1.09 -44.26
N HIS A 432 46.36 0.02 -44.76
CA HIS A 432 45.90 1.12 -43.94
C HIS A 432 44.50 1.54 -44.38
N PHE A 433 43.61 1.72 -43.40
CA PHE A 433 42.25 2.15 -43.60
C PHE A 433 41.93 3.28 -42.62
N GLY A 434 40.82 3.99 -42.87
CA GLY A 434 40.39 5.11 -42.07
C GLY A 434 41.15 6.40 -42.28
N LYS A 435 40.90 7.41 -41.45
CA LYS A 435 41.58 8.69 -41.41
C LYS A 435 41.60 9.40 -42.80
N ASP A 436 42.70 10.09 -43.12
CA ASP A 436 42.86 10.87 -44.33
C ASP A 436 43.50 10.08 -45.50
N PHE A 437 43.54 8.74 -45.42
CA PHE A 437 44.17 7.96 -46.51
C PHE A 437 43.46 8.11 -47.85
N TYR A 438 42.16 8.40 -47.87
CA TYR A 438 41.41 8.62 -49.10
C TYR A 438 41.77 9.92 -49.81
N VAL A 439 42.32 10.93 -49.13
CA VAL A 439 42.63 12.25 -49.70
C VAL A 439 43.58 12.16 -50.87
N ASN A 440 44.67 11.41 -50.75
CA ASN A 440 45.70 11.26 -51.77
C ASN A 440 45.93 9.82 -52.28
N GLY A 441 45.40 8.85 -51.55
CA GLY A 441 45.55 7.43 -51.84
C GLY A 441 44.19 6.68 -51.79
N GLY A 442 43.11 7.38 -52.12
CA GLY A 442 41.76 6.78 -52.20
C GLY A 442 41.63 5.79 -53.36
N SER A 443 40.44 5.17 -53.45
CA SER A 443 40.06 4.33 -54.58
C SER A 443 39.66 5.16 -55.80
N HIS A 444 39.25 4.50 -56.89
CA HIS A 444 38.63 5.13 -58.06
C HIS A 444 37.06 5.30 -57.85
N GLY A 445 36.62 5.38 -56.59
CA GLY A 445 35.20 5.62 -56.23
C GLY A 445 34.59 4.52 -55.40
N CYS A 446 35.05 3.29 -55.47
CA CYS A 446 34.58 2.19 -54.63
C CYS A 446 34.93 2.39 -53.15
N VAL A 447 34.23 1.70 -52.28
CA VAL A 447 34.53 1.63 -50.84
C VAL A 447 35.43 0.42 -50.61
N ASN A 448 36.71 0.68 -50.34
CA ASN A 448 37.69 -0.35 -50.00
C ASN A 448 37.56 -0.75 -48.52
N ILE A 449 37.43 -2.01 -48.27
CA ILE A 449 37.15 -2.62 -46.94
C ILE A 449 38.35 -3.54 -46.57
N PRO A 450 38.73 -3.63 -45.29
CA PRO A 450 39.72 -4.62 -44.84
C PRO A 450 39.25 -6.05 -45.16
N VAL A 451 40.23 -6.91 -45.55
CA VAL A 451 39.97 -8.30 -45.96
C VAL A 451 39.34 -9.13 -44.87
N ASP A 452 39.63 -8.83 -43.62
CA ASP A 452 39.09 -9.53 -42.44
C ASP A 452 37.67 -9.08 -42.06
N ALA A 453 37.27 -7.86 -42.41
CA ALA A 453 35.91 -7.35 -42.13
C ALA A 453 34.92 -7.69 -43.27
N MET A 454 35.39 -7.78 -44.52
CA MET A 454 34.50 -7.93 -45.68
C MET A 454 33.63 -9.22 -45.67
N PRO A 455 34.11 -10.40 -45.19
CA PRO A 455 33.28 -11.60 -45.17
C PRO A 455 32.00 -11.43 -44.39
N GLU A 456 32.05 -10.85 -43.17
CA GLU A 456 30.88 -10.62 -42.34
C GLU A 456 29.90 -9.64 -42.99
N ILE A 457 30.41 -8.58 -43.61
CA ILE A 457 29.59 -7.62 -44.36
C ILE A 457 28.91 -8.33 -45.53
N PHE A 458 29.65 -9.11 -46.29
CA PHE A 458 29.13 -9.84 -47.46
C PHE A 458 28.06 -10.87 -47.08
N ASP A 459 28.26 -11.59 -45.98
CA ASP A 459 27.31 -12.60 -45.50
C ASP A 459 26.05 -11.97 -44.90
N THR A 460 26.14 -10.73 -44.39
CA THR A 460 25.00 -10.05 -43.75
C THR A 460 24.13 -9.28 -44.74
N VAL A 461 24.74 -8.58 -45.70
CA VAL A 461 24.05 -7.73 -46.68
C VAL A 461 23.56 -8.54 -47.85
N GLU A 462 22.26 -8.38 -48.21
CA GLU A 462 21.65 -9.05 -49.37
C GLU A 462 21.31 -8.05 -50.48
N VAL A 463 21.08 -8.56 -51.68
CA VAL A 463 20.60 -7.75 -52.80
C VAL A 463 19.27 -7.11 -52.44
N GLY A 464 19.16 -5.80 -52.57
CA GLY A 464 18.00 -5.02 -52.19
C GLY A 464 18.14 -4.32 -50.82
N ASP A 465 19.19 -4.63 -50.03
CA ASP A 465 19.44 -3.91 -48.77
C ASP A 465 19.94 -2.50 -49.04
N ALA A 466 19.53 -1.57 -48.18
CA ALA A 466 19.86 -0.16 -48.31
C ALA A 466 21.36 0.11 -48.01
N ILE A 467 21.96 0.95 -48.81
CA ILE A 467 23.33 1.47 -48.63
C ILE A 467 23.25 2.99 -48.65
N ILE A 468 23.46 3.63 -47.52
CA ILE A 468 23.44 5.08 -47.40
C ILE A 468 24.88 5.61 -47.28
N LEU A 469 25.25 6.47 -48.23
CA LEU A 469 26.59 7.06 -48.24
C LEU A 469 26.47 8.57 -48.06
N PHE A 470 27.21 9.10 -47.11
CA PHE A 470 27.17 10.52 -46.78
C PHE A 470 28.52 11.04 -46.33
N GLY A 471 28.68 12.35 -46.35
CA GLY A 471 29.88 13.07 -45.96
C GLY A 471 30.09 14.29 -46.86
N LYS A 472 30.86 15.25 -46.35
CA LYS A 472 31.28 16.40 -47.14
C LYS A 472 32.61 16.06 -47.81
N ASN A 473 32.55 15.71 -49.07
CA ASN A 473 33.72 15.78 -49.90
C ASN A 473 34.15 17.25 -49.93
N LYS A 474 35.23 17.64 -49.26
CA LYS A 474 35.68 19.03 -49.06
C LYS A 474 35.84 19.86 -50.36
N TRP A 475 35.69 19.23 -51.51
CA TRP A 475 35.90 19.80 -52.81
C TRP A 475 34.76 19.69 -53.81
N PHE A 476 33.62 19.09 -53.41
CA PHE A 476 32.48 18.88 -54.30
C PHE A 476 31.16 19.15 -53.58
N GLU A 477 30.53 20.30 -53.86
CA GLU A 477 29.11 20.42 -53.79
C GLU A 477 28.57 19.80 -55.08
N PRO A 478 27.76 18.73 -55.06
CA PRO A 478 27.20 18.19 -56.31
C PRO A 478 26.32 19.27 -56.92
N ASP A 479 26.64 19.59 -58.17
CA ASP A 479 25.77 20.44 -58.99
C ASP A 479 24.37 19.77 -59.01
N PRO A 480 23.31 20.49 -58.62
CA PRO A 480 21.93 19.95 -58.62
C PRO A 480 21.53 19.37 -60.00
N GLU A 481 22.14 19.80 -61.09
CA GLU A 481 21.89 19.25 -62.43
C GLU A 481 22.57 17.90 -62.65
N THR A 482 23.71 17.63 -62.06
CA THR A 482 24.41 16.35 -62.19
C THR A 482 23.68 15.25 -61.43
N THR A 483 23.08 15.56 -60.27
CA THR A 483 22.22 14.65 -59.52
C THR A 483 20.95 14.26 -60.28
N ARG A 484 20.47 15.13 -61.14
CA ARG A 484 19.30 14.87 -62.00
C ARG A 484 19.56 13.90 -63.14
N ILE A 485 20.78 13.85 -63.64
CA ILE A 485 21.19 12.97 -64.73
C ILE A 485 21.40 11.53 -64.25
N LEU A 486 21.76 11.36 -62.97
CA LEU A 486 21.95 10.03 -62.36
C LEU A 486 20.65 9.42 -61.83
N GLN A 487 19.55 10.18 -61.80
CA GLN A 487 18.21 9.71 -61.41
C GLN A 487 17.26 9.49 -62.61
N SER A 488 17.69 9.68 -63.79
CA SER A 488 16.99 9.40 -65.07
C SER A 488 17.51 8.13 -65.71
#